data_93b6dd48d9f465cfa8330ae9b2ba9c2a
#
_entry.id   93b6dd48d9f465cfa8330ae9b2ba9c2a
#
_cell.length_a   1.000
_cell.length_b   1.000
_cell.length_c   1.000
_cell.angle_alpha   90.00
_cell.angle_beta   90.00
_cell.angle_gamma   90.00
#
_symmetry.space_group_name_H-M   'P 1'
#
loop_
_entity.id
_entity.type
_entity.pdbx_description
1 polymer ?
#
loop_
_entity_poly.entity_id
_entity_poly.type
_entity_poly.pdbx_seq_one_letter_code
_entity_poly.pdbx_strand_id
1 'polypeptide(L)'
;MEVEKSAADYSLLTLQVRELLRPAVTVNENISIQQTAAQMTAANSHTALVMQDNQLTGIVTDQNFRVRVVASQHDPQDRIASIMTPNPMTLPPNAPATEAMLIMANHNIRHIPVVDPQTQTILGVVGGTDILRSHSHNAVYLIGDIHLAKDTESLKALSLHRPQALVSMVKSLTSYHVSHAISSIGQAITRRLLQLAEQTLGAPPVPYAFLVAGSLARFEQTAYSDQDNGLILSDEYNEAEHGEYFRKLADFVCDGLDACGYEYCKGGIMAS
;
A
#
# COMPACT_ATOMS: atom_id res chain seq x y z
N MET A 1 4.19 -30.39 30.66
CA MET A 1 3.81 -30.43 29.23
C MET A 1 3.32 -29.03 28.89
N GLU A 2 4.30 -28.13 28.66
CA GLU A 2 4.04 -26.74 28.28
C GLU A 2 3.60 -26.71 26.83
N VAL A 3 2.41 -26.21 26.60
CA VAL A 3 1.91 -25.90 25.26
C VAL A 3 2.67 -24.67 24.79
N GLU A 4 3.63 -24.87 23.87
CA GLU A 4 4.27 -23.77 23.14
C GLU A 4 3.17 -22.91 22.52
N LYS A 5 3.02 -21.68 23.01
CA LYS A 5 2.20 -20.66 22.39
C LYS A 5 2.85 -20.32 21.05
N SER A 6 2.32 -20.92 20.00
CA SER A 6 2.63 -20.57 18.61
C SER A 6 2.44 -19.06 18.41
N ALA A 7 3.48 -18.37 17.95
CA ALA A 7 3.54 -16.94 17.67
C ALA A 7 2.66 -16.49 16.47
N ALA A 8 1.56 -17.16 16.19
CA ALA A 8 0.72 -16.98 15.00
C ALA A 8 -0.75 -16.69 15.28
N ASP A 9 -1.12 -16.38 16.51
CA ASP A 9 -2.49 -15.94 16.84
C ASP A 9 -2.51 -14.45 17.23
N TYR A 10 -2.12 -13.55 16.31
CA TYR A 10 -2.64 -12.19 16.33
C TYR A 10 -4.10 -12.26 15.89
N SER A 11 -4.94 -12.71 16.79
CA SER A 11 -6.39 -12.72 16.62
C SER A 11 -6.87 -11.28 16.51
N LEU A 12 -7.86 -11.01 15.64
CA LEU A 12 -8.61 -9.73 15.61
C LEU A 12 -9.05 -9.29 17.02
N LEU A 13 -9.17 -10.24 17.96
CA LEU A 13 -9.57 -10.01 19.33
C LEU A 13 -8.52 -9.28 20.17
N THR A 14 -7.25 -9.34 19.78
CA THR A 14 -6.14 -8.68 20.50
C THR A 14 -5.62 -7.44 19.82
N LEU A 15 -5.93 -7.24 18.52
CA LEU A 15 -5.51 -6.09 17.73
C LEU A 15 -6.30 -4.84 18.14
N GLN A 16 -5.59 -3.75 18.46
CA GLN A 16 -6.19 -2.48 18.83
C GLN A 16 -6.20 -1.51 17.65
N VAL A 17 -7.20 -0.62 17.59
CA VAL A 17 -7.34 0.33 16.47
C VAL A 17 -6.13 1.27 16.35
N ARG A 18 -5.41 1.58 17.44
CA ARG A 18 -4.17 2.39 17.41
C ARG A 18 -3.07 1.80 16.52
N GLU A 19 -3.07 0.48 16.35
CA GLU A 19 -2.08 -0.23 15.53
C GLU A 19 -2.39 -0.15 14.02
N LEU A 20 -3.59 0.36 13.68
CA LEU A 20 -4.15 0.42 12.34
C LEU A 20 -4.36 1.84 11.82
N LEU A 21 -3.93 2.84 12.59
CA LEU A 21 -4.18 4.25 12.29
C LEU A 21 -3.50 4.69 10.99
N ARG A 22 -4.27 5.40 10.19
CA ARG A 22 -3.74 6.25 9.11
C ARG A 22 -3.79 7.71 9.52
N PRO A 23 -2.84 8.53 9.05
CA PRO A 23 -2.93 9.97 9.22
C PRO A 23 -4.25 10.50 8.69
N ALA A 24 -4.92 11.34 9.48
CA ALA A 24 -6.16 11.98 9.08
C ALA A 24 -5.88 13.28 8.35
N VAL A 25 -6.57 13.51 7.22
CA VAL A 25 -6.70 14.85 6.65
C VAL A 25 -7.74 15.58 7.49
N THR A 26 -7.37 16.72 8.06
CA THR A 26 -8.27 17.56 8.85
C THR A 26 -8.49 18.90 8.14
N VAL A 27 -9.72 19.34 8.04
CA VAL A 27 -10.10 20.59 7.36
C VAL A 27 -11.05 21.42 8.23
N ASN A 28 -11.00 22.73 8.09
CA ASN A 28 -11.98 23.60 8.74
C ASN A 28 -13.33 23.49 8.01
N GLU A 29 -14.45 23.55 8.75
CA GLU A 29 -15.81 23.44 8.20
C GLU A 29 -16.15 24.50 7.13
N ASN A 30 -15.45 25.62 7.14
CA ASN A 30 -15.68 26.74 6.21
C ASN A 30 -14.84 26.65 4.91
N ILE A 31 -13.93 25.67 4.81
CA ILE A 31 -13.16 25.45 3.56
C ILE A 31 -14.10 24.98 2.45
N SER A 32 -13.79 25.29 1.19
CA SER A 32 -14.63 24.85 0.07
C SER A 32 -14.54 23.33 -0.17
N ILE A 33 -15.58 22.78 -0.76
CA ILE A 33 -15.64 21.39 -1.22
C ILE A 33 -14.45 21.08 -2.13
N GLN A 34 -14.15 21.98 -3.10
CA GLN A 34 -13.03 21.82 -4.04
C GLN A 34 -11.67 21.78 -3.32
N GLN A 35 -11.44 22.69 -2.38
CA GLN A 35 -10.18 22.71 -1.61
C GLN A 35 -10.01 21.45 -0.75
N THR A 36 -11.11 20.96 -0.16
CA THR A 36 -11.08 19.71 0.59
C THR A 36 -10.71 18.52 -0.30
N ALA A 37 -11.31 18.43 -1.49
CA ALA A 37 -10.97 17.37 -2.46
C ALA A 37 -9.50 17.44 -2.88
N ALA A 38 -8.95 18.63 -3.09
CA ALA A 38 -7.54 18.83 -3.42
C ALA A 38 -6.60 18.35 -2.29
N GLN A 39 -6.93 18.68 -1.02
CA GLN A 39 -6.14 18.21 0.12
C GLN A 39 -6.22 16.68 0.30
N MET A 40 -7.39 16.07 0.13
CA MET A 40 -7.54 14.62 0.15
C MET A 40 -6.70 13.95 -0.95
N THR A 41 -6.72 14.50 -2.17
CA THR A 41 -5.92 14.00 -3.30
C THR A 41 -4.43 14.10 -3.02
N ALA A 42 -3.95 15.24 -2.53
CA ALA A 42 -2.54 15.46 -2.20
C ALA A 42 -2.04 14.51 -1.10
N ALA A 43 -2.92 14.18 -0.14
CA ALA A 43 -2.62 13.27 0.95
C ALA A 43 -2.89 11.78 0.60
N ASN A 44 -3.36 11.48 -0.61
CA ASN A 44 -3.84 10.14 -1.01
C ASN A 44 -4.81 9.54 0.02
N SER A 45 -5.76 10.36 0.49
CA SER A 45 -6.73 9.99 1.52
C SER A 45 -8.14 9.89 0.94
N HIS A 46 -8.88 8.87 1.34
CA HIS A 46 -10.29 8.67 0.98
C HIS A 46 -11.26 9.39 1.92
N THR A 47 -10.73 10.08 2.94
CA THR A 47 -11.54 10.78 3.93
C THR A 47 -10.88 12.07 4.39
N ALA A 48 -11.72 13.06 4.77
CA ALA A 48 -11.28 14.20 5.56
C ALA A 48 -12.20 14.39 6.78
N LEU A 49 -11.61 14.77 7.89
CA LEU A 49 -12.29 15.09 9.13
C LEU A 49 -12.54 16.60 9.17
N VAL A 50 -13.80 16.96 9.38
CA VAL A 50 -14.22 18.37 9.41
C VAL A 50 -14.20 18.86 10.85
N MET A 51 -13.48 19.96 11.04
CA MET A 51 -13.21 20.54 12.36
C MET A 51 -13.85 21.91 12.49
N GLN A 52 -14.41 22.19 13.66
CA GLN A 52 -14.82 23.52 14.10
C GLN A 52 -14.26 23.74 15.52
N ASP A 53 -13.57 24.85 15.75
CA ASP A 53 -13.00 25.20 17.06
C ASP A 53 -12.21 24.06 17.73
N ASN A 54 -11.38 23.38 16.93
CA ASN A 54 -10.62 22.18 17.33
C ASN A 54 -11.46 20.95 17.73
N GLN A 55 -12.75 20.97 17.46
CA GLN A 55 -13.63 19.83 17.70
C GLN A 55 -13.99 19.13 16.38
N LEU A 56 -14.10 17.81 16.42
CA LEU A 56 -14.56 17.01 15.29
C LEU A 56 -16.07 17.19 15.13
N THR A 57 -16.49 17.85 14.06
CA THR A 57 -17.91 18.10 13.76
C THR A 57 -18.46 17.23 12.65
N GLY A 58 -17.60 16.73 11.76
CA GLY A 58 -18.05 15.94 10.61
C GLY A 58 -16.95 15.10 9.97
N ILE A 59 -17.38 14.25 9.04
CA ILE A 59 -16.52 13.46 8.16
C ILE A 59 -17.03 13.55 6.72
N VAL A 60 -16.11 13.67 5.77
CA VAL A 60 -16.40 13.53 4.34
C VAL A 60 -15.58 12.38 3.76
N THR A 61 -16.14 11.71 2.78
CA THR A 61 -15.54 10.57 2.08
C THR A 61 -15.72 10.74 0.57
N ASP A 62 -14.97 10.00 -0.24
CA ASP A 62 -15.16 9.94 -1.70
C ASP A 62 -16.61 9.69 -2.11
N GLN A 63 -17.36 8.91 -1.30
CA GLN A 63 -18.77 8.68 -1.54
C GLN A 63 -19.60 9.97 -1.39
N ASN A 64 -19.27 10.82 -0.40
CA ASN A 64 -19.97 12.09 -0.22
C ASN A 64 -19.76 13.01 -1.42
N PHE A 65 -18.55 13.12 -1.95
CA PHE A 65 -18.28 13.89 -3.17
C PHE A 65 -19.10 13.38 -4.34
N ARG A 66 -19.09 12.07 -4.59
CA ARG A 66 -19.85 11.49 -5.70
C ARG A 66 -21.35 11.72 -5.56
N VAL A 67 -21.93 11.44 -4.37
CA VAL A 67 -23.39 11.47 -4.16
C VAL A 67 -23.90 12.88 -3.92
N ARG A 68 -23.21 13.65 -3.06
CA ARG A 68 -23.70 14.95 -2.61
C ARG A 68 -23.18 16.14 -3.43
N VAL A 69 -22.13 15.95 -4.23
CA VAL A 69 -21.60 17.01 -5.13
C VAL A 69 -21.95 16.68 -6.57
N VAL A 70 -21.37 15.61 -7.13
CA VAL A 70 -21.48 15.32 -8.56
C VAL A 70 -22.94 14.97 -8.93
N ALA A 71 -23.57 14.02 -8.23
CA ALA A 71 -24.92 13.58 -8.56
C ALA A 71 -25.99 14.63 -8.24
N SER A 72 -25.75 15.49 -7.24
CA SER A 72 -26.69 16.53 -6.82
C SER A 72 -26.38 17.91 -7.42
N GLN A 73 -25.36 18.03 -8.27
CA GLN A 73 -24.91 19.29 -8.89
C GLN A 73 -24.65 20.40 -7.87
N HIS A 74 -24.08 20.05 -6.71
CA HIS A 74 -23.73 21.00 -5.66
C HIS A 74 -22.55 21.85 -6.10
N ASP A 75 -22.54 23.15 -5.74
CA ASP A 75 -21.44 24.04 -6.10
C ASP A 75 -20.15 23.64 -5.38
N PRO A 76 -19.06 23.33 -6.10
CA PRO A 76 -17.76 23.01 -5.48
C PRO A 76 -17.16 24.15 -4.63
N GLN A 77 -17.65 25.38 -4.77
CA GLN A 77 -17.21 26.53 -3.97
C GLN A 77 -17.95 26.64 -2.62
N ASP A 78 -19.03 25.90 -2.43
CA ASP A 78 -19.72 25.85 -1.15
C ASP A 78 -18.84 25.26 -0.04
N ARG A 79 -19.21 25.53 1.21
CA ARG A 79 -18.50 25.04 2.39
C ARG A 79 -18.59 23.53 2.50
N ILE A 80 -17.50 22.89 2.95
CA ILE A 80 -17.48 21.44 3.15
C ILE A 80 -18.52 20.95 4.15
N ALA A 81 -18.92 21.80 5.11
CA ALA A 81 -19.98 21.50 6.06
C ALA A 81 -21.31 21.15 5.39
N SER A 82 -21.59 21.65 4.17
CA SER A 82 -22.85 21.39 3.44
C SER A 82 -22.98 19.94 2.96
N ILE A 83 -21.86 19.24 2.78
CA ILE A 83 -21.82 17.85 2.27
C ILE A 83 -21.28 16.84 3.27
N MET A 84 -20.78 17.25 4.44
CA MET A 84 -20.26 16.35 5.45
C MET A 84 -21.35 15.43 6.05
N THR A 85 -20.94 14.35 6.64
CA THR A 85 -21.77 13.58 7.59
C THR A 85 -21.44 14.12 8.97
N PRO A 86 -22.41 14.75 9.65
CA PRO A 86 -22.16 15.36 10.96
C PRO A 86 -22.08 14.30 12.06
N ASN A 87 -21.41 14.66 13.18
CA ASN A 87 -21.28 13.82 14.37
C ASN A 87 -20.83 12.39 14.06
N PRO A 88 -19.67 12.20 13.45
CA PRO A 88 -19.21 10.86 13.09
C PRO A 88 -18.99 10.02 14.35
N MET A 89 -19.26 8.73 14.24
CA MET A 89 -18.92 7.77 15.27
C MET A 89 -17.40 7.72 15.42
N THR A 90 -16.90 7.72 16.64
CA THR A 90 -15.48 7.69 16.97
C THR A 90 -15.14 6.48 17.84
N LEU A 91 -13.88 6.08 17.86
CA LEU A 91 -13.37 5.05 18.76
C LEU A 91 -12.17 5.58 19.55
N PRO A 92 -11.96 5.10 20.79
CA PRO A 92 -10.72 5.33 21.52
C PRO A 92 -9.58 4.47 20.93
N PRO A 93 -8.30 4.87 21.11
CA PRO A 93 -7.17 4.16 20.50
C PRO A 93 -6.98 2.71 20.98
N ASN A 94 -7.47 2.38 22.16
CA ASN A 94 -7.39 1.06 22.76
C ASN A 94 -8.60 0.16 22.44
N ALA A 95 -9.55 0.62 21.64
CA ALA A 95 -10.66 -0.20 21.18
C ALA A 95 -10.16 -1.42 20.38
N PRO A 96 -10.77 -2.60 20.53
CA PRO A 96 -10.46 -3.75 19.68
C PRO A 96 -10.81 -3.49 18.20
N ALA A 97 -10.01 -4.02 17.28
CA ALA A 97 -10.31 -3.94 15.84
C ALA A 97 -11.66 -4.57 15.48
N THR A 98 -12.07 -5.61 16.22
CA THR A 98 -13.40 -6.25 16.08
C THR A 98 -14.55 -5.29 16.37
N GLU A 99 -14.40 -4.39 17.34
CA GLU A 99 -15.39 -3.37 17.64
C GLU A 99 -15.53 -2.40 16.47
N ALA A 100 -14.42 -1.95 15.89
CA ALA A 100 -14.45 -1.12 14.69
C ALA A 100 -15.19 -1.82 13.53
N MET A 101 -14.93 -3.11 13.29
CA MET A 101 -15.60 -3.89 12.26
C MET A 101 -17.10 -3.98 12.49
N LEU A 102 -17.53 -4.23 13.73
CA LEU A 102 -18.96 -4.33 14.08
C LEU A 102 -19.68 -2.98 13.89
N ILE A 103 -19.04 -1.88 14.29
CA ILE A 103 -19.59 -0.53 14.05
C ILE A 103 -19.70 -0.26 12.55
N MET A 104 -18.65 -0.55 11.79
CA MET A 104 -18.66 -0.36 10.33
C MET A 104 -19.77 -1.17 9.66
N ALA A 105 -19.96 -2.42 10.05
CA ALA A 105 -20.98 -3.29 9.50
C ALA A 105 -22.39 -2.81 9.89
N ASN A 106 -22.65 -2.51 11.15
CA ASN A 106 -23.96 -2.12 11.65
C ASN A 106 -24.44 -0.77 11.08
N HIS A 107 -23.52 0.16 10.85
CA HIS A 107 -23.84 1.51 10.37
C HIS A 107 -23.54 1.71 8.88
N ASN A 108 -23.09 0.66 8.17
CA ASN A 108 -22.69 0.72 6.75
C ASN A 108 -21.69 1.84 6.46
N ILE A 109 -20.70 2.02 7.35
CA ILE A 109 -19.60 2.97 7.24
C ILE A 109 -18.29 2.22 7.04
N ARG A 110 -17.30 2.86 6.44
CA ARG A 110 -16.00 2.24 6.10
C ARG A 110 -14.81 2.87 6.81
N HIS A 111 -15.02 4.00 7.45
CA HIS A 111 -13.97 4.77 8.13
C HIS A 111 -14.49 5.28 9.45
N ILE A 112 -13.67 5.15 10.50
CA ILE A 112 -14.00 5.63 11.84
C ILE A 112 -12.84 6.49 12.34
N PRO A 113 -13.06 7.75 12.70
CA PRO A 113 -12.07 8.58 13.38
C PRO A 113 -11.70 7.99 14.74
N VAL A 114 -10.42 8.00 15.06
CA VAL A 114 -9.91 7.58 16.36
C VAL A 114 -9.50 8.80 17.15
N VAL A 115 -10.11 8.97 18.33
CA VAL A 115 -10.00 10.17 19.15
C VAL A 115 -9.56 9.76 20.56
N ASP A 116 -8.61 10.49 21.11
CA ASP A 116 -8.22 10.33 22.51
C ASP A 116 -9.37 10.83 23.40
N PRO A 117 -9.94 9.98 24.27
CA PRO A 117 -11.10 10.35 25.08
C PRO A 117 -10.80 11.42 26.14
N GLN A 118 -9.53 11.59 26.54
CA GLN A 118 -9.14 12.55 27.57
C GLN A 118 -8.85 13.93 26.97
N THR A 119 -8.13 13.96 25.85
CA THR A 119 -7.70 15.23 25.23
C THR A 119 -8.60 15.68 24.09
N GLN A 120 -9.51 14.82 23.63
CA GLN A 120 -10.33 15.00 22.42
C GLN A 120 -9.50 15.20 21.15
N THR A 121 -8.21 14.83 21.20
CA THR A 121 -7.30 14.93 20.06
C THR A 121 -7.57 13.82 19.05
N ILE A 122 -7.63 14.17 17.77
CA ILE A 122 -7.71 13.19 16.69
C ILE A 122 -6.34 12.53 16.52
N LEU A 123 -6.31 11.21 16.66
CA LEU A 123 -5.10 10.39 16.50
C LEU A 123 -4.95 9.87 15.06
N GLY A 124 -6.07 9.72 14.34
CA GLY A 124 -6.09 9.23 12.97
C GLY A 124 -7.44 8.70 12.58
N VAL A 125 -7.46 7.95 11.49
CA VAL A 125 -8.67 7.23 10.98
C VAL A 125 -8.32 5.76 10.79
N VAL A 126 -9.23 4.88 11.17
CA VAL A 126 -9.17 3.46 10.84
C VAL A 126 -10.19 3.13 9.75
N GLY A 127 -9.76 2.42 8.71
CA GLY A 127 -10.61 1.94 7.63
C GLY A 127 -10.82 0.43 7.67
N GLY A 128 -11.91 -0.06 7.11
CA GLY A 128 -12.19 -1.50 7.03
C GLY A 128 -11.11 -2.28 6.28
N THR A 129 -10.52 -1.67 5.26
CA THR A 129 -9.38 -2.25 4.53
C THR A 129 -8.12 -2.35 5.38
N ASP A 130 -7.91 -1.45 6.34
CA ASP A 130 -6.74 -1.46 7.22
C ASP A 130 -6.82 -2.64 8.20
N ILE A 131 -8.03 -2.90 8.72
CA ILE A 131 -8.30 -4.05 9.58
C ILE A 131 -8.11 -5.36 8.81
N LEU A 132 -8.61 -5.45 7.58
CA LEU A 132 -8.41 -6.61 6.73
C LEU A 132 -6.95 -6.82 6.38
N ARG A 133 -6.19 -5.75 6.12
CA ARG A 133 -4.75 -5.80 5.85
C ARG A 133 -3.95 -6.36 7.02
N SER A 134 -4.19 -5.87 8.21
CA SER A 134 -3.45 -6.31 9.39
C SER A 134 -3.66 -7.79 9.70
N HIS A 135 -4.82 -8.33 9.30
CA HIS A 135 -5.16 -9.74 9.51
C HIS A 135 -4.67 -10.66 8.40
N SER A 136 -4.51 -10.12 7.22
CA SER A 136 -4.00 -10.87 6.09
C SER A 136 -2.56 -10.46 5.82
N HIS A 137 -1.61 -11.17 6.40
CA HIS A 137 -0.28 -11.34 5.86
C HIS A 137 -0.41 -12.03 4.48
N ASN A 138 -1.27 -11.47 3.63
CA ASN A 138 -1.66 -12.04 2.36
C ASN A 138 -0.84 -11.37 1.26
N ALA A 139 -0.32 -12.15 0.34
CA ALA A 139 0.42 -11.68 -0.83
C ALA A 139 -0.29 -10.53 -1.57
N VAL A 140 -1.63 -10.53 -1.61
CA VAL A 140 -2.42 -9.49 -2.30
C VAL A 140 -2.19 -8.11 -1.69
N TYR A 141 -2.19 -7.99 -0.36
CA TYR A 141 -1.96 -6.71 0.30
C TYR A 141 -0.50 -6.27 0.23
N LEU A 142 0.43 -7.22 0.38
CA LEU A 142 1.85 -6.97 0.21
C LEU A 142 2.14 -6.41 -1.20
N ILE A 143 1.55 -6.99 -2.25
CA ILE A 143 1.65 -6.49 -3.62
C ILE A 143 1.10 -5.06 -3.72
N GLY A 144 -0.03 -4.77 -3.08
CA GLY A 144 -0.60 -3.43 -3.05
C GLY A 144 0.36 -2.41 -2.40
N ASP A 145 0.98 -2.76 -1.27
CA ASP A 145 1.91 -1.89 -0.56
C ASP A 145 3.23 -1.71 -1.34
N ILE A 146 3.70 -2.75 -2.03
CA ILE A 146 4.85 -2.68 -2.95
C ILE A 146 4.62 -1.64 -4.05
N HIS A 147 3.44 -1.60 -4.65
CA HIS A 147 3.12 -0.59 -5.68
C HIS A 147 3.15 0.84 -5.15
N LEU A 148 2.92 1.04 -3.86
CA LEU A 148 2.90 2.35 -3.20
C LEU A 148 4.24 2.74 -2.57
N ALA A 149 5.24 1.85 -2.55
CA ALA A 149 6.58 2.14 -1.99
C ALA A 149 7.21 3.35 -2.70
N LYS A 150 7.71 4.31 -1.93
CA LYS A 150 8.21 5.58 -2.47
C LYS A 150 9.67 5.53 -2.90
N ASP A 151 10.43 4.61 -2.33
CA ASP A 151 11.87 4.45 -2.52
C ASP A 151 12.30 2.99 -2.30
N THR A 152 13.56 2.69 -2.55
CA THR A 152 14.14 1.36 -2.40
C THR A 152 14.17 0.90 -0.94
N GLU A 153 14.34 1.81 0.03
CA GLU A 153 14.35 1.45 1.45
C GLU A 153 12.97 1.00 1.94
N SER A 154 11.92 1.71 1.56
CA SER A 154 10.54 1.29 1.87
C SER A 154 10.20 -0.03 1.19
N LEU A 155 10.67 -0.27 -0.04
CA LEU A 155 10.48 -1.51 -0.77
C LEU A 155 11.20 -2.68 -0.09
N LYS A 156 12.45 -2.47 0.35
CA LYS A 156 13.22 -3.44 1.14
C LYS A 156 12.52 -3.79 2.45
N ALA A 157 12.05 -2.78 3.19
CA ALA A 157 11.31 -3.01 4.44
C ALA A 157 10.05 -3.87 4.23
N LEU A 158 9.29 -3.61 3.15
CA LEU A 158 8.13 -4.43 2.78
C LEU A 158 8.52 -5.87 2.41
N SER A 159 9.67 -6.07 1.78
CA SER A 159 10.16 -7.39 1.37
C SER A 159 10.45 -8.30 2.56
N LEU A 160 10.76 -7.76 3.74
CA LEU A 160 10.94 -8.53 4.98
C LEU A 160 9.65 -9.26 5.43
N HIS A 161 8.48 -8.81 4.97
CA HIS A 161 7.20 -9.45 5.28
C HIS A 161 6.86 -10.63 4.35
N ARG A 162 7.67 -10.92 3.32
CA ARG A 162 7.46 -12.05 2.40
C ARG A 162 7.31 -13.39 3.12
N PRO A 163 8.22 -13.79 4.05
CA PRO A 163 8.12 -15.08 4.72
C PRO A 163 6.81 -15.25 5.51
N GLN A 164 6.35 -14.18 6.20
CA GLN A 164 5.11 -14.21 6.97
C GLN A 164 3.88 -14.37 6.06
N ALA A 165 3.87 -13.66 4.92
CA ALA A 165 2.82 -13.80 3.91
C ALA A 165 2.73 -15.25 3.38
N LEU A 166 3.87 -15.92 3.23
CA LEU A 166 3.93 -17.29 2.74
C LEU A 166 3.45 -18.31 3.77
N VAL A 167 3.86 -18.15 5.04
CA VAL A 167 3.46 -19.09 6.12
C VAL A 167 1.94 -19.18 6.26
N SER A 168 1.23 -18.07 6.12
CA SER A 168 -0.23 -18.05 6.17
C SER A 168 -0.86 -18.80 4.99
N MET A 169 -0.23 -18.75 3.81
CA MET A 169 -0.74 -19.37 2.58
C MET A 169 -0.48 -20.87 2.49
N VAL A 170 0.70 -21.33 2.95
CA VAL A 170 1.09 -22.74 2.90
C VAL A 170 0.12 -23.63 3.70
N LYS A 171 -0.50 -23.11 4.75
CA LYS A 171 -1.48 -23.84 5.57
C LYS A 171 -2.83 -24.08 4.87
N SER A 172 -3.17 -23.27 3.86
CA SER A 172 -4.51 -23.27 3.26
C SER A 172 -4.55 -23.44 1.75
N LEU A 173 -3.40 -23.32 1.06
CA LEU A 173 -3.33 -23.33 -0.39
C LEU A 173 -2.44 -24.47 -0.90
N THR A 174 -2.64 -24.87 -2.16
CA THR A 174 -1.75 -25.82 -2.84
C THR A 174 -0.40 -25.18 -3.16
N SER A 175 0.64 -26.00 -3.36
CA SER A 175 1.97 -25.52 -3.76
C SER A 175 1.94 -24.65 -5.02
N TYR A 176 1.08 -24.96 -5.98
CA TYR A 176 0.85 -24.17 -7.18
C TYR A 176 0.43 -22.74 -6.84
N HIS A 177 -0.60 -22.54 -6.00
CA HIS A 177 -1.06 -21.20 -5.62
C HIS A 177 -0.03 -20.44 -4.80
N VAL A 178 0.72 -21.14 -3.96
CA VAL A 178 1.80 -20.54 -3.16
C VAL A 178 2.91 -20.02 -4.09
N SER A 179 3.40 -20.82 -5.03
CA SER A 179 4.45 -20.42 -5.99
C SER A 179 4.00 -19.27 -6.88
N HIS A 180 2.74 -19.28 -7.33
CA HIS A 180 2.16 -18.17 -8.07
C HIS A 180 2.11 -16.87 -7.26
N ALA A 181 1.75 -16.92 -5.98
CA ALA A 181 1.72 -15.75 -5.12
C ALA A 181 3.13 -15.20 -4.87
N ILE A 182 4.13 -16.07 -4.62
CA ILE A 182 5.54 -15.69 -4.47
C ILE A 182 6.02 -14.97 -5.73
N SER A 183 5.80 -15.57 -6.89
CA SER A 183 6.22 -15.00 -8.17
C SER A 183 5.52 -13.68 -8.48
N SER A 184 4.24 -13.53 -8.09
CA SER A 184 3.52 -12.27 -8.22
C SER A 184 4.12 -11.16 -7.35
N ILE A 185 4.59 -11.48 -6.14
CA ILE A 185 5.33 -10.54 -5.28
C ILE A 185 6.65 -10.14 -5.97
N GLY A 186 7.41 -11.11 -6.51
CA GLY A 186 8.65 -10.84 -7.23
C GLY A 186 8.45 -9.92 -8.43
N GLN A 187 7.41 -10.18 -9.23
CA GLN A 187 7.05 -9.31 -10.36
C GLN A 187 6.66 -7.90 -9.93
N ALA A 188 5.92 -7.76 -8.82
CA ALA A 188 5.54 -6.45 -8.29
C ALA A 188 6.77 -5.65 -7.83
N ILE A 189 7.71 -6.29 -7.12
CA ILE A 189 8.99 -5.68 -6.71
C ILE A 189 9.80 -5.25 -7.93
N THR A 190 9.99 -6.13 -8.92
CA THR A 190 10.71 -5.81 -10.16
C THR A 190 10.10 -4.62 -10.88
N ARG A 191 8.78 -4.62 -11.05
CA ARG A 191 8.07 -3.51 -11.71
C ARG A 191 8.23 -2.20 -10.94
N ARG A 192 8.18 -2.25 -9.59
CA ARG A 192 8.34 -1.04 -8.78
C ARG A 192 9.76 -0.50 -8.84
N LEU A 193 10.77 -1.36 -8.83
CA LEU A 193 12.17 -0.97 -9.01
C LEU A 193 12.41 -0.29 -10.35
N LEU A 194 11.85 -0.81 -11.45
CA LEU A 194 11.93 -0.16 -12.76
C LEU A 194 11.31 1.24 -12.74
N GLN A 195 10.13 1.41 -12.14
CA GLN A 195 9.52 2.72 -12.00
C GLN A 195 10.36 3.69 -11.16
N LEU A 196 10.97 3.23 -10.07
CA LEU A 196 11.86 4.04 -9.24
C LEU A 196 13.15 4.39 -9.96
N ALA A 197 13.70 3.46 -10.74
CA ALA A 197 14.88 3.72 -11.60
C ALA A 197 14.59 4.81 -12.63
N GLU A 198 13.46 4.71 -13.36
CA GLU A 198 13.07 5.72 -14.35
C GLU A 198 12.74 7.08 -13.70
N GLN A 199 12.18 7.09 -12.48
CA GLN A 199 11.98 8.34 -11.73
C GLN A 199 13.31 9.01 -11.36
N THR A 200 14.35 8.22 -11.09
CA THR A 200 15.66 8.71 -10.67
C THR A 200 16.54 9.09 -11.87
N LEU A 201 16.55 8.27 -12.92
CA LEU A 201 17.42 8.42 -14.09
C LEU A 201 16.78 9.27 -15.21
N GLY A 202 15.48 9.51 -15.14
CA GLY A 202 14.70 10.10 -16.22
C GLY A 202 14.10 9.04 -17.16
N ALA A 203 13.33 9.51 -18.15
CA ALA A 203 12.72 8.62 -19.14
C ALA A 203 13.80 7.89 -19.97
N PRO A 204 13.56 6.61 -20.33
CA PRO A 204 14.48 5.86 -21.16
C PRO A 204 14.66 6.52 -22.53
N PRO A 205 15.94 6.61 -23.01
CA PRO A 205 16.25 7.30 -24.27
C PRO A 205 15.68 6.57 -25.49
N VAL A 206 15.52 5.25 -25.42
CA VAL A 206 14.89 4.42 -26.44
C VAL A 206 13.97 3.39 -25.79
N PRO A 207 12.97 2.85 -26.48
CA PRO A 207 12.12 1.77 -25.94
C PRO A 207 12.92 0.55 -25.52
N TYR A 208 12.50 -0.08 -24.44
CA TYR A 208 13.10 -1.31 -23.92
C TYR A 208 12.07 -2.25 -23.32
N ALA A 209 12.44 -3.51 -23.13
CA ALA A 209 11.70 -4.47 -22.35
C ALA A 209 12.63 -5.11 -21.30
N PHE A 210 12.21 -5.10 -20.03
CA PHE A 210 12.88 -5.85 -18.99
C PHE A 210 12.31 -7.26 -18.93
N LEU A 211 13.16 -8.25 -19.14
CA LEU A 211 12.79 -9.65 -19.16
C LEU A 211 13.09 -10.30 -17.81
N VAL A 212 12.22 -11.19 -17.39
CA VAL A 212 12.48 -12.12 -16.30
C VAL A 212 12.55 -13.53 -16.85
N ALA A 213 13.42 -14.35 -16.31
CA ALA A 213 13.65 -15.73 -16.75
C ALA A 213 13.48 -16.71 -15.56
N GLY A 214 13.90 -17.94 -15.74
CA GLY A 214 13.98 -18.94 -14.70
C GLY A 214 12.67 -19.19 -13.95
N SER A 215 12.74 -19.32 -12.64
CA SER A 215 11.61 -19.62 -11.76
C SER A 215 10.57 -18.51 -11.71
N LEU A 216 10.99 -17.25 -11.83
CA LEU A 216 10.07 -16.10 -11.84
C LEU A 216 9.17 -16.11 -13.08
N ALA A 217 9.75 -16.37 -14.25
CA ALA A 217 9.00 -16.41 -15.52
C ALA A 217 7.99 -17.57 -15.56
N ARG A 218 8.32 -18.71 -14.92
CA ARG A 218 7.44 -19.89 -14.88
C ARG A 218 6.47 -19.92 -13.70
N PHE A 219 6.46 -18.86 -12.86
CA PHE A 219 5.66 -18.80 -11.63
C PHE A 219 5.95 -19.94 -10.64
N GLU A 220 7.22 -20.35 -10.55
CA GLU A 220 7.70 -21.46 -9.73
C GLU A 220 8.66 -21.01 -8.63
N GLN A 221 8.68 -19.72 -8.28
CA GLN A 221 9.57 -19.22 -7.24
C GLN A 221 9.28 -19.84 -5.88
N THR A 222 10.32 -19.95 -5.09
CA THR A 222 10.29 -20.35 -3.68
C THR A 222 10.58 -19.17 -2.77
N ALA A 223 10.64 -19.40 -1.46
CA ALA A 223 10.99 -18.36 -0.49
C ALA A 223 12.40 -17.78 -0.71
N TYR A 224 13.29 -18.58 -1.29
CA TYR A 224 14.67 -18.24 -1.61
C TYR A 224 14.92 -18.52 -3.09
N SER A 225 14.70 -17.53 -3.92
CA SER A 225 14.98 -17.60 -5.36
C SER A 225 15.95 -16.49 -5.72
N ASP A 226 16.88 -16.81 -6.59
CA ASP A 226 17.78 -15.85 -7.24
C ASP A 226 17.04 -15.06 -8.33
N GLN A 227 17.72 -14.08 -8.88
CA GLN A 227 17.20 -13.28 -9.96
C GLN A 227 17.81 -13.73 -11.30
N ASP A 228 16.95 -14.05 -12.25
CA ASP A 228 17.30 -14.27 -13.65
C ASP A 228 16.56 -13.20 -14.48
N ASN A 229 17.31 -12.30 -15.12
CA ASN A 229 16.72 -11.19 -15.87
C ASN A 229 17.62 -10.71 -16.99
N GLY A 230 17.08 -9.84 -17.84
CA GLY A 230 17.80 -9.25 -18.96
C GLY A 230 17.05 -8.07 -19.56
N LEU A 231 17.72 -7.35 -20.46
CA LEU A 231 17.13 -6.25 -21.22
C LEU A 231 17.07 -6.60 -22.70
N ILE A 232 15.95 -6.32 -23.34
CA ILE A 232 15.84 -6.17 -24.79
C ILE A 232 15.73 -4.69 -25.07
N LEU A 233 16.63 -4.19 -25.90
CA LEU A 233 16.68 -2.79 -26.31
C LEU A 233 16.12 -2.65 -27.73
N SER A 234 15.51 -1.51 -28.04
CA SER A 234 15.05 -1.18 -29.38
C SER A 234 16.19 -1.19 -30.40
N ASP A 235 15.87 -1.43 -31.67
CA ASP A 235 16.83 -1.32 -32.79
C ASP A 235 17.44 0.09 -32.93
N GLU A 236 16.83 1.10 -32.32
CA GLU A 236 17.38 2.47 -32.23
C GLU A 236 18.46 2.63 -31.17
N TYR A 237 18.79 1.58 -30.43
CA TYR A 237 19.81 1.62 -29.41
C TYR A 237 21.20 1.87 -30.00
N ASN A 238 21.93 2.82 -29.38
CA ASN A 238 23.33 3.13 -29.67
C ASN A 238 24.13 3.09 -28.36
N GLU A 239 25.12 2.19 -28.29
CA GLU A 239 25.94 1.99 -27.08
C GLU A 239 26.58 3.28 -26.59
N ALA A 240 27.13 4.11 -27.53
CA ALA A 240 27.85 5.34 -27.18
C ALA A 240 26.95 6.41 -26.55
N GLU A 241 25.68 6.45 -26.95
CA GLU A 241 24.71 7.46 -26.50
C GLU A 241 23.82 6.96 -25.36
N HIS A 242 23.43 5.69 -25.37
CA HIS A 242 22.39 5.14 -24.50
C HIS A 242 22.94 4.13 -23.48
N GLY A 243 24.15 3.59 -23.69
CA GLY A 243 24.70 2.49 -22.89
C GLY A 243 24.84 2.82 -21.41
N GLU A 244 25.22 4.06 -21.07
CA GLU A 244 25.34 4.50 -19.67
C GLU A 244 23.98 4.47 -18.94
N TYR A 245 22.91 4.89 -19.62
CA TYR A 245 21.56 4.87 -19.04
C TYR A 245 21.14 3.44 -18.71
N PHE A 246 21.25 2.51 -19.66
CA PHE A 246 20.79 1.15 -19.47
C PHE A 246 21.63 0.34 -18.48
N ARG A 247 22.93 0.60 -18.38
CA ARG A 247 23.78 0.06 -17.30
C ARG A 247 23.31 0.52 -15.94
N LYS A 248 23.07 1.83 -15.74
CA LYS A 248 22.56 2.37 -14.48
C LYS A 248 21.17 1.82 -14.12
N LEU A 249 20.32 1.67 -15.11
CA LEU A 249 18.98 1.08 -14.92
C LEU A 249 19.10 -0.39 -14.49
N ALA A 250 19.95 -1.17 -15.14
CA ALA A 250 20.19 -2.57 -14.83
C ALA A 250 20.78 -2.73 -13.42
N ASP A 251 21.80 -1.96 -13.08
CA ASP A 251 22.44 -1.96 -11.76
C ASP A 251 21.41 -1.60 -10.68
N PHE A 252 20.64 -0.53 -10.88
CA PHE A 252 19.61 -0.10 -9.92
C PHE A 252 18.58 -1.20 -9.64
N VAL A 253 18.14 -1.89 -10.69
CA VAL A 253 17.12 -2.95 -10.54
C VAL A 253 17.70 -4.20 -9.92
N CYS A 254 18.89 -4.64 -10.36
CA CYS A 254 19.55 -5.84 -9.84
C CYS A 254 19.97 -5.67 -8.37
N ASP A 255 20.56 -4.52 -8.01
CA ASP A 255 20.91 -4.18 -6.62
C ASP A 255 19.65 -4.09 -5.74
N GLY A 256 18.60 -3.47 -6.27
CA GLY A 256 17.31 -3.37 -5.60
C GLY A 256 16.65 -4.73 -5.36
N LEU A 257 16.73 -5.64 -6.32
CA LEU A 257 16.26 -7.02 -6.17
C LEU A 257 17.05 -7.78 -5.11
N ASP A 258 18.37 -7.66 -5.12
CA ASP A 258 19.25 -8.27 -4.10
C ASP A 258 18.89 -7.76 -2.70
N ALA A 259 18.76 -6.44 -2.54
CA ALA A 259 18.33 -5.81 -1.29
C ALA A 259 16.96 -6.28 -0.82
N CYS A 260 16.07 -6.68 -1.74
CA CYS A 260 14.75 -7.25 -1.46
C CYS A 260 14.78 -8.78 -1.24
N GLY A 261 15.98 -9.41 -1.24
CA GLY A 261 16.18 -10.83 -0.95
C GLY A 261 16.01 -11.75 -2.17
N TYR A 262 16.27 -11.22 -3.37
CA TYR A 262 16.47 -11.98 -4.60
C TYR A 262 17.96 -11.94 -4.94
N GLU A 263 18.72 -12.91 -4.42
CA GLU A 263 20.17 -12.96 -4.58
C GLU A 263 20.59 -12.88 -6.06
N TYR A 264 21.77 -12.32 -6.31
CA TYR A 264 22.36 -12.33 -7.64
C TYR A 264 22.47 -13.75 -8.19
N CYS A 265 22.17 -13.92 -9.47
CA CYS A 265 22.30 -15.21 -10.15
C CYS A 265 23.80 -15.62 -10.19
N LYS A 266 24.11 -16.79 -9.61
CA LYS A 266 25.47 -17.35 -9.63
C LYS A 266 25.99 -17.66 -11.03
N GLY A 267 25.07 -17.82 -11.99
CA GLY A 267 25.38 -18.05 -13.40
C GLY A 267 25.61 -16.77 -14.21
N GLY A 268 25.44 -15.59 -13.60
CA GLY A 268 25.60 -14.31 -14.28
C GLY A 268 24.53 -14.01 -15.33
N ILE A 269 23.33 -14.59 -15.20
CA ILE A 269 22.21 -14.34 -16.11
C ILE A 269 21.41 -13.16 -15.55
N MET A 270 21.94 -11.96 -15.72
CA MET A 270 21.33 -10.71 -15.23
C MET A 270 21.55 -9.59 -16.24
N ALA A 271 20.72 -8.54 -16.14
CA ALA A 271 20.80 -7.35 -17.00
C ALA A 271 22.03 -6.47 -16.67
N SER A 272 22.56 -6.54 -15.44
CA SER A 272 23.76 -5.83 -14.97
C SER A 272 25.04 -6.58 -15.30
#